data_77e42b44d6ad0910b5f87b411f539632
#
_entry.id   77e42b44d6ad0910b5f87b411f539632
#
_cell.length_a   1.000
_cell.length_b   1.000
_cell.length_c   1.000
_cell.angle_alpha   90.00
_cell.angle_beta   90.00
_cell.angle_gamma   90.00
#
_symmetry.space_group_name_H-M   'P 1'
#
loop_
_entity.id
_entity.type
_entity.pdbx_description
1 polymer ?
#
loop_
_entity_poly.entity_id
_entity_poly.type
_entity_poly.pdbx_seq_one_letter_code
_entity_poly.pdbx_strand_id
1 'polypeptide(L)'
;MGSGAPETNRLTNKEEAVHKHSDVLSKLHLDESKFDVQFKLWALRIPCQHCTLATRILNGYLLDKPRVKPITEDPTCAKNRYLILSDKVQNQDLSDIPKQKVDELKGLCEIEVVPYSLTLGYSYWSAEHVLKQILPTGVEVPSSFETIGQVAHLNLHDELLPYKDVIAKVIYDKNYPRIKTIVNKVGTITNEFRVPEFEVLAGEHNMITEVKQYGATFKLDYSLVYWNSRLEHEHKRLVSMFHAGETICDMFAGIGPFAIPAAQKGCIVYANDLNPDSIHYLRINAKINKVDDCIYAYNMDARKFISQLMEVPNTEATLEHSPEVPILDASHTCKIQDNAESNSENELLTVATKDLGDSDNSGLEDVQGSTRHAATSVTAGNGRAHETGILEGGRRKGGTNKRMRGSKISKTKTWEHFDHVIMNLPASAIEFLDAFRGLIQRKYWKGCLPWIHCYCFIRATETEESIKAVAESALNAPIQDARFHRVRDVAPNKTMFCLSFRLPEACVVEDSQ
;
A
#
# COMPACT_ATOMS: atom_id res chain seq x y z
N MET A 1 64.09 17.27 -22.26
CA MET A 1 63.25 16.98 -23.45
C MET A 1 62.36 15.82 -23.11
N GLY A 2 61.15 16.08 -22.75
CA GLY A 2 60.12 15.10 -22.43
C GLY A 2 58.78 15.62 -22.94
N SER A 3 58.27 14.97 -23.95
CA SER A 3 57.04 15.31 -24.66
C SER A 3 55.83 14.84 -23.87
N GLY A 4 55.04 15.78 -23.39
CA GLY A 4 53.69 15.51 -22.91
C GLY A 4 52.75 15.38 -24.09
N ALA A 5 51.98 14.31 -24.15
CA ALA A 5 50.86 14.15 -25.06
C ALA A 5 49.57 14.58 -24.34
N PRO A 6 48.57 15.17 -25.02
CA PRO A 6 47.45 15.84 -24.35
C PRO A 6 46.34 14.88 -23.99
N GLU A 7 45.87 14.97 -22.75
CA GLU A 7 44.71 14.27 -22.14
C GLU A 7 43.31 14.77 -22.63
N THR A 8 43.29 15.68 -23.59
CA THR A 8 42.03 16.36 -24.01
C THR A 8 41.13 15.55 -24.94
N ASN A 9 41.56 14.40 -25.47
CA ASN A 9 40.77 13.64 -26.46
C ASN A 9 39.89 12.52 -25.86
N ARG A 10 39.91 12.29 -24.52
CA ARG A 10 39.07 11.27 -23.88
C ARG A 10 37.78 11.82 -23.32
N LEU A 11 37.73 13.10 -23.02
CA LEU A 11 36.52 13.77 -22.48
C LEU A 11 35.51 14.11 -23.58
N THR A 12 35.97 14.57 -24.75
CA THR A 12 35.09 14.92 -25.87
C THR A 12 34.36 13.73 -26.49
N ASN A 13 35.00 12.56 -26.51
CA ASN A 13 34.36 11.33 -27.02
C ASN A 13 33.28 10.75 -26.08
N LYS A 14 33.35 11.03 -24.77
CA LYS A 14 32.30 10.64 -23.81
C LYS A 14 31.10 11.57 -23.89
N GLU A 15 31.32 12.86 -24.04
CA GLU A 15 30.23 13.85 -24.15
C GLU A 15 29.50 13.73 -25.50
N GLU A 16 30.18 13.47 -26.60
CA GLU A 16 29.53 13.19 -27.90
C GLU A 16 28.78 11.85 -27.93
N ALA A 17 29.28 10.82 -27.24
CA ALA A 17 28.57 9.55 -27.11
C ALA A 17 27.32 9.69 -26.24
N VAL A 18 27.34 10.47 -25.18
CA VAL A 18 26.21 10.78 -24.32
C VAL A 18 25.18 11.64 -25.05
N HIS A 19 25.62 12.64 -25.85
CA HIS A 19 24.70 13.48 -26.64
C HIS A 19 24.05 12.71 -27.79
N LYS A 20 24.78 11.84 -28.51
CA LYS A 20 24.18 10.97 -29.54
C LYS A 20 23.24 9.92 -28.97
N HIS A 21 23.49 9.44 -27.75
CA HIS A 21 22.58 8.53 -27.06
C HIS A 21 21.31 9.25 -26.61
N SER A 22 21.41 10.49 -26.11
CA SER A 22 20.29 11.35 -25.73
C SER A 22 19.36 11.66 -26.91
N ASP A 23 19.89 11.93 -28.09
CA ASP A 23 19.12 12.22 -29.31
C ASP A 23 18.41 10.99 -29.91
N VAL A 24 18.94 9.79 -29.70
CA VAL A 24 18.28 8.54 -30.11
C VAL A 24 17.16 8.17 -29.14
N LEU A 25 17.30 8.50 -27.86
CA LEU A 25 16.37 8.17 -26.78
C LEU A 25 15.15 9.10 -26.74
N SER A 26 15.30 10.37 -27.14
CA SER A 26 14.16 11.30 -27.30
C SER A 26 13.17 10.90 -28.40
N LYS A 27 13.48 9.85 -29.18
CA LYS A 27 12.68 9.32 -30.28
C LYS A 27 12.06 7.95 -30.03
N LEU A 28 12.15 7.39 -28.82
CA LEU A 28 11.48 6.13 -28.50
C LEU A 28 9.98 6.39 -28.29
N HIS A 29 9.30 6.68 -29.40
CA HIS A 29 7.85 6.84 -29.39
C HIS A 29 7.17 5.47 -29.43
N LEU A 30 6.25 5.23 -28.48
CA LEU A 30 5.44 4.04 -28.45
C LEU A 30 4.50 4.05 -29.68
N ASP A 31 4.80 3.21 -30.67
CA ASP A 31 3.92 2.95 -31.81
C ASP A 31 3.06 1.72 -31.51
N GLU A 32 1.84 1.97 -31.10
CA GLU A 32 0.89 0.93 -30.69
C GLU A 32 0.52 -0.01 -31.84
N SER A 33 0.57 0.45 -33.10
CA SER A 33 0.22 -0.34 -34.27
C SER A 33 1.19 -1.52 -34.51
N LYS A 34 2.42 -1.41 -34.01
CA LYS A 34 3.42 -2.50 -34.10
C LYS A 34 3.04 -3.75 -33.30
N PHE A 35 2.07 -3.62 -32.40
CA PHE A 35 1.58 -4.72 -31.58
C PHE A 35 0.34 -5.39 -32.15
N ASP A 36 -0.13 -4.97 -33.33
CA ASP A 36 -1.29 -5.56 -33.99
C ASP A 36 -0.94 -6.90 -34.61
N VAL A 37 -1.54 -7.97 -34.08
CA VAL A 37 -1.44 -9.31 -34.62
C VAL A 37 -2.80 -9.72 -35.16
N GLN A 38 -2.86 -10.00 -36.45
CA GLN A 38 -4.10 -10.42 -37.11
C GLN A 38 -4.17 -11.94 -37.20
N PHE A 39 -5.31 -12.50 -36.80
CA PHE A 39 -5.66 -13.89 -36.96
C PHE A 39 -6.81 -14.00 -37.96
N LYS A 40 -6.62 -14.82 -39.00
CA LYS A 40 -7.69 -15.21 -39.89
C LYS A 40 -8.26 -16.52 -39.39
N LEU A 41 -9.49 -16.48 -38.90
CA LEU A 41 -10.17 -17.58 -38.23
C LEU A 41 -11.50 -17.87 -38.94
N TRP A 42 -12.14 -18.95 -38.55
CA TRP A 42 -13.53 -19.22 -38.89
C TRP A 42 -14.43 -18.94 -37.69
N ALA A 43 -15.65 -18.54 -37.92
CA ALA A 43 -16.69 -18.44 -36.90
C ALA A 43 -17.97 -19.12 -37.38
N LEU A 44 -18.70 -19.66 -36.43
CA LEU A 44 -20.02 -20.19 -36.66
C LEU A 44 -21.06 -19.17 -36.27
N ARG A 45 -21.89 -18.80 -37.24
CA ARG A 45 -23.05 -17.96 -37.00
C ARG A 45 -24.21 -18.85 -36.60
N ILE A 46 -24.71 -18.70 -35.38
CA ILE A 46 -25.80 -19.51 -34.83
C ILE A 46 -26.79 -18.66 -34.04
N PRO A 47 -28.06 -19.12 -33.86
CA PRO A 47 -29.02 -18.44 -33.00
C PRO A 47 -28.56 -18.37 -31.56
N CYS A 48 -28.76 -17.22 -30.92
CA CYS A 48 -28.30 -16.91 -29.55
C CYS A 48 -28.71 -17.98 -28.52
N GLN A 49 -29.92 -18.52 -28.64
CA GLN A 49 -30.48 -19.54 -27.73
C GLN A 49 -29.66 -20.85 -27.69
N HIS A 50 -28.92 -21.16 -28.75
CA HIS A 50 -28.14 -22.40 -28.86
C HIS A 50 -26.68 -22.25 -28.47
N CYS A 51 -26.20 -21.03 -28.16
CA CYS A 51 -24.79 -20.76 -27.86
C CYS A 51 -24.22 -21.66 -26.74
N THR A 52 -24.96 -21.87 -25.65
CA THR A 52 -24.51 -22.67 -24.51
C THR A 52 -24.27 -24.14 -24.87
N LEU A 53 -25.21 -24.73 -25.65
CA LEU A 53 -25.07 -26.10 -26.08
C LEU A 53 -23.97 -26.25 -27.13
N ALA A 54 -23.94 -25.37 -28.12
CA ALA A 54 -22.90 -25.36 -29.16
C ALA A 54 -21.49 -25.19 -28.54
N THR A 55 -21.33 -24.37 -27.50
CA THR A 55 -20.05 -24.23 -26.77
C THR A 55 -19.62 -25.56 -26.13
N ARG A 56 -20.54 -26.34 -25.57
CA ARG A 56 -20.23 -27.68 -24.99
C ARG A 56 -19.82 -28.66 -26.06
N ILE A 57 -20.55 -28.70 -27.17
CA ILE A 57 -20.25 -29.61 -28.32
C ILE A 57 -18.86 -29.29 -28.87
N LEU A 58 -18.55 -27.98 -29.04
CA LEU A 58 -17.30 -27.52 -29.63
C LEU A 58 -16.16 -27.37 -28.63
N ASN A 59 -16.29 -27.89 -27.43
CA ASN A 59 -15.21 -27.82 -26.44
C ASN A 59 -13.88 -28.35 -27.04
N GLY A 60 -12.82 -27.52 -26.95
CA GLY A 60 -11.49 -27.76 -27.52
C GLY A 60 -11.28 -27.23 -28.95
N TYR A 61 -12.34 -26.71 -29.61
CA TYR A 61 -12.32 -26.17 -30.99
C TYR A 61 -12.70 -24.67 -31.03
N LEU A 62 -13.12 -24.07 -29.93
CA LEU A 62 -13.37 -22.66 -29.82
C LEU A 62 -12.09 -21.89 -29.55
N LEU A 63 -12.11 -20.60 -29.88
CA LEU A 63 -11.02 -19.68 -29.59
C LEU A 63 -10.66 -19.71 -28.10
N ASP A 64 -9.41 -20.05 -27.82
CA ASP A 64 -8.83 -20.07 -26.48
C ASP A 64 -7.67 -19.05 -26.42
N LYS A 65 -8.02 -17.80 -26.21
CA LYS A 65 -7.06 -16.72 -26.01
C LYS A 65 -7.42 -15.98 -24.71
N PRO A 66 -6.46 -15.76 -23.80
CA PRO A 66 -6.70 -15.04 -22.57
C PRO A 66 -7.44 -13.71 -22.82
N ARG A 67 -8.46 -13.41 -22.02
CA ARG A 67 -9.25 -12.17 -22.10
C ARG A 67 -10.05 -11.95 -23.40
N VAL A 68 -10.07 -12.91 -24.33
CA VAL A 68 -10.90 -12.86 -25.54
C VAL A 68 -12.05 -13.87 -25.39
N LYS A 69 -13.28 -13.37 -25.51
CA LYS A 69 -14.45 -14.25 -25.47
C LYS A 69 -14.61 -14.96 -26.82
N PRO A 70 -14.81 -16.28 -26.83
CA PRO A 70 -15.04 -17.03 -28.06
C PRO A 70 -16.43 -16.77 -28.68
N ILE A 71 -17.32 -16.05 -27.98
CA ILE A 71 -18.66 -15.70 -28.47
C ILE A 71 -18.74 -14.18 -28.56
N THR A 72 -19.15 -13.70 -29.74
CA THR A 72 -19.34 -12.28 -29.99
C THR A 72 -20.67 -12.01 -30.70
N GLU A 73 -21.07 -10.75 -30.76
CA GLU A 73 -22.28 -10.34 -31.45
C GLU A 73 -22.16 -10.50 -32.96
N ASP A 74 -23.27 -10.89 -33.60
CA ASP A 74 -23.39 -10.83 -35.03
C ASP A 74 -23.75 -9.37 -35.40
N PRO A 75 -22.88 -8.67 -36.15
CA PRO A 75 -23.13 -7.27 -36.53
C PRO A 75 -24.35 -7.07 -37.44
N THR A 76 -24.85 -8.16 -38.06
CA THR A 76 -25.96 -8.12 -39.01
C THR A 76 -27.29 -8.57 -38.39
N CYS A 77 -27.27 -9.30 -37.26
CA CYS A 77 -28.49 -9.85 -36.66
C CYS A 77 -28.38 -10.01 -35.14
N ALA A 78 -29.12 -9.23 -34.37
CA ALA A 78 -29.13 -9.30 -32.90
C ALA A 78 -29.56 -10.66 -32.30
N LYS A 79 -30.30 -11.48 -33.12
CA LYS A 79 -30.75 -12.82 -32.70
C LYS A 79 -29.65 -13.90 -32.81
N ASN A 80 -28.58 -13.59 -33.54
CA ASN A 80 -27.46 -14.51 -33.75
C ASN A 80 -26.22 -14.11 -32.94
N ARG A 81 -25.28 -15.04 -32.86
CA ARG A 81 -23.94 -14.83 -32.30
C ARG A 81 -22.92 -15.53 -33.20
N TYR A 82 -21.70 -15.02 -33.19
CA TYR A 82 -20.55 -15.68 -33.73
C TYR A 82 -19.82 -16.50 -32.64
N LEU A 83 -19.68 -17.80 -32.87
CA LEU A 83 -18.78 -18.66 -32.11
C LEU A 83 -17.47 -18.72 -32.88
N ILE A 84 -16.45 -18.08 -32.37
CA ILE A 84 -15.14 -17.97 -33.00
C ILE A 84 -14.40 -19.30 -32.76
N LEU A 85 -13.98 -19.94 -33.83
CA LEU A 85 -13.23 -21.18 -33.80
C LEU A 85 -11.75 -20.91 -33.52
N SER A 86 -11.06 -21.87 -32.93
CA SER A 86 -9.62 -21.79 -32.68
C SER A 86 -8.84 -21.91 -34.01
N ASP A 87 -7.58 -21.52 -33.95
CA ASP A 87 -6.61 -21.67 -35.05
C ASP A 87 -6.35 -23.12 -35.48
N LYS A 88 -6.86 -24.11 -34.73
CA LYS A 88 -6.84 -25.53 -35.13
C LYS A 88 -7.83 -25.85 -36.25
N VAL A 89 -8.86 -25.01 -36.44
CA VAL A 89 -9.87 -25.18 -37.49
C VAL A 89 -9.51 -24.26 -38.64
N GLN A 90 -8.91 -24.82 -39.66
CA GLN A 90 -8.41 -24.06 -40.82
C GLN A 90 -9.33 -24.18 -42.05
N ASN A 91 -10.15 -25.22 -42.10
CA ASN A 91 -11.00 -25.51 -43.22
C ASN A 91 -12.43 -25.04 -43.00
N GLN A 92 -13.02 -24.42 -44.02
CA GLN A 92 -14.40 -23.92 -44.00
C GLN A 92 -15.43 -25.07 -43.88
N ASP A 93 -15.10 -26.24 -44.37
CA ASP A 93 -15.97 -27.43 -44.32
C ASP A 93 -16.03 -28.07 -42.94
N LEU A 94 -15.28 -27.55 -41.94
CA LEU A 94 -15.14 -28.03 -40.56
C LEU A 94 -14.52 -29.41 -40.48
N SER A 95 -13.78 -29.88 -41.51
CA SER A 95 -13.13 -31.20 -41.53
C SER A 95 -12.13 -31.41 -40.39
N ASP A 96 -11.63 -30.34 -39.80
CA ASP A 96 -10.73 -30.36 -38.63
C ASP A 96 -11.46 -30.70 -37.31
N ILE A 97 -12.80 -30.68 -37.30
CA ILE A 97 -13.63 -31.03 -36.16
C ILE A 97 -14.18 -32.46 -36.35
N PRO A 98 -14.18 -33.32 -35.33
CA PRO A 98 -14.73 -34.68 -35.43
C PRO A 98 -16.17 -34.65 -35.99
N LYS A 99 -16.42 -35.50 -36.99
CA LYS A 99 -17.71 -35.54 -37.69
C LYS A 99 -18.91 -35.64 -36.74
N GLN A 100 -18.77 -36.46 -35.68
CA GLN A 100 -19.82 -36.63 -34.68
C GLN A 100 -20.25 -35.30 -34.04
N LYS A 101 -19.28 -34.42 -33.70
CA LYS A 101 -19.55 -33.09 -33.12
C LYS A 101 -20.21 -32.14 -34.13
N VAL A 102 -19.78 -32.24 -35.40
CA VAL A 102 -20.38 -31.43 -36.48
C VAL A 102 -21.81 -31.86 -36.75
N ASP A 103 -22.07 -33.19 -36.75
CA ASP A 103 -23.42 -33.73 -36.97
C ASP A 103 -24.35 -33.37 -35.79
N GLU A 104 -23.85 -33.46 -34.55
CA GLU A 104 -24.57 -33.05 -33.34
C GLU A 104 -24.92 -31.56 -33.38
N LEU A 105 -23.98 -30.71 -33.81
CA LEU A 105 -24.18 -29.26 -33.93
C LEU A 105 -25.22 -28.93 -35.01
N LYS A 106 -25.16 -29.60 -36.19
CA LYS A 106 -26.15 -29.44 -37.28
C LYS A 106 -27.53 -29.94 -36.87
N GLY A 107 -27.60 -30.95 -36.01
CA GLY A 107 -28.87 -31.41 -35.42
C GLY A 107 -29.46 -30.42 -34.40
N LEU A 108 -28.64 -29.55 -33.80
CA LEU A 108 -29.07 -28.56 -32.82
C LEU A 108 -29.69 -27.29 -33.48
N CYS A 109 -29.06 -26.80 -34.54
CA CYS A 109 -29.49 -25.59 -35.25
C CYS A 109 -28.85 -25.50 -36.64
N GLU A 110 -29.43 -24.60 -37.47
CA GLU A 110 -28.79 -24.19 -38.70
C GLU A 110 -27.49 -23.42 -38.37
N ILE A 111 -26.40 -23.74 -39.03
CA ILE A 111 -25.09 -23.16 -38.86
C ILE A 111 -24.59 -22.59 -40.16
N GLU A 112 -24.02 -21.38 -40.09
CA GLU A 112 -23.32 -20.74 -41.23
C GLU A 112 -21.85 -20.56 -40.82
N VAL A 113 -20.92 -21.05 -41.65
CA VAL A 113 -19.48 -20.87 -41.44
C VAL A 113 -19.04 -19.59 -42.17
N VAL A 114 -18.57 -18.63 -41.40
CA VAL A 114 -18.15 -17.33 -41.91
C VAL A 114 -16.67 -17.05 -41.60
N PRO A 115 -15.98 -16.33 -42.51
CA PRO A 115 -14.61 -15.89 -42.20
C PRO A 115 -14.65 -14.85 -41.09
N TYR A 116 -13.73 -14.97 -40.14
CA TYR A 116 -13.59 -14.06 -39.01
C TYR A 116 -12.15 -13.55 -38.87
N SER A 117 -12.00 -12.21 -38.81
CA SER A 117 -10.70 -11.57 -38.59
C SER A 117 -10.64 -11.06 -37.16
N LEU A 118 -9.69 -11.56 -36.38
CA LEU A 118 -9.41 -11.10 -35.03
C LEU A 118 -8.10 -10.34 -35.02
N THR A 119 -8.12 -9.08 -34.60
CA THR A 119 -6.90 -8.29 -34.36
C THR A 119 -6.68 -8.18 -32.87
N LEU A 120 -5.53 -8.66 -32.40
CA LEU A 120 -5.05 -8.47 -31.04
C LEU A 120 -4.03 -7.34 -31.06
N GLY A 121 -4.44 -6.17 -30.61
CA GLY A 121 -3.61 -4.97 -30.62
C GLY A 121 -2.91 -4.69 -29.28
N TYR A 122 -2.33 -3.51 -29.18
CA TYR A 122 -1.57 -3.05 -28.00
C TYR A 122 -2.31 -3.30 -26.67
N SER A 123 -3.60 -3.01 -26.59
CA SER A 123 -4.41 -3.19 -25.38
C SER A 123 -4.47 -4.65 -24.88
N TYR A 124 -4.32 -5.61 -25.78
CA TYR A 124 -4.35 -7.03 -25.47
C TYR A 124 -3.10 -7.50 -24.72
N TRP A 125 -1.92 -7.02 -25.10
CA TRP A 125 -0.65 -7.51 -24.59
C TRP A 125 -0.37 -7.00 -23.17
N SER A 126 0.34 -7.78 -22.37
CA SER A 126 0.79 -7.35 -21.03
C SER A 126 1.86 -6.27 -21.13
N ALA A 127 2.06 -5.51 -20.03
CA ALA A 127 3.14 -4.53 -19.97
C ALA A 127 4.50 -5.18 -20.23
N GLU A 128 4.77 -6.33 -19.63
CA GLU A 128 6.00 -7.09 -19.83
C GLU A 128 6.23 -7.45 -21.29
N HIS A 129 5.19 -7.96 -21.99
CA HIS A 129 5.29 -8.32 -23.40
C HIS A 129 5.63 -7.10 -24.27
N VAL A 130 4.97 -5.98 -24.01
CA VAL A 130 5.20 -4.72 -24.74
C VAL A 130 6.61 -4.21 -24.49
N LEU A 131 7.03 -4.14 -23.22
CA LEU A 131 8.36 -3.64 -22.86
C LEU A 131 9.49 -4.52 -23.38
N LYS A 132 9.33 -5.84 -23.42
CA LYS A 132 10.31 -6.77 -24.03
C LYS A 132 10.54 -6.51 -25.52
N GLN A 133 9.54 -5.98 -26.23
CA GLN A 133 9.69 -5.67 -27.66
C GLN A 133 10.25 -4.27 -27.92
N ILE A 134 10.06 -3.35 -26.98
CA ILE A 134 10.50 -1.94 -27.14
C ILE A 134 11.93 -1.75 -26.63
N LEU A 135 12.25 -2.34 -25.45
CA LEU A 135 13.55 -2.15 -24.82
C LEU A 135 14.64 -2.90 -25.59
N PRO A 136 15.85 -2.38 -25.63
CA PRO A 136 16.97 -3.03 -26.29
C PRO A 136 17.24 -4.43 -25.75
N THR A 137 17.76 -5.31 -26.62
CA THR A 137 18.15 -6.66 -26.22
C THR A 137 19.21 -6.61 -25.11
N GLY A 138 18.95 -7.34 -24.01
CA GLY A 138 19.85 -7.39 -22.85
C GLY A 138 19.47 -6.44 -21.71
N VAL A 139 18.52 -5.52 -21.92
CA VAL A 139 17.97 -4.68 -20.85
C VAL A 139 16.88 -5.47 -20.11
N GLU A 140 17.03 -5.59 -18.80
CA GLU A 140 16.03 -6.29 -17.96
C GLU A 140 14.75 -5.46 -17.84
N VAL A 141 13.60 -6.07 -18.16
CA VAL A 141 12.30 -5.42 -18.04
C VAL A 141 11.93 -5.29 -16.58
N PRO A 142 11.47 -4.12 -16.10
CA PRO A 142 10.96 -3.96 -14.74
C PRO A 142 9.80 -4.93 -14.50
N SER A 143 9.99 -5.91 -13.62
CA SER A 143 9.01 -6.96 -13.34
C SER A 143 7.94 -6.54 -12.33
N SER A 144 8.20 -5.53 -11.52
CA SER A 144 7.31 -5.08 -10.44
C SER A 144 7.50 -3.61 -10.11
N PHE A 145 6.46 -3.03 -9.56
CA PHE A 145 6.45 -1.70 -8.97
C PHE A 145 5.66 -1.72 -7.66
N GLU A 146 5.94 -0.77 -6.78
CA GLU A 146 5.19 -0.63 -5.54
C GLU A 146 3.92 0.18 -5.81
N THR A 147 2.79 -0.24 -5.20
CA THR A 147 1.51 0.45 -5.36
C THR A 147 1.10 1.07 -4.03
N ILE A 148 0.91 2.38 -4.03
CA ILE A 148 0.42 3.15 -2.89
C ILE A 148 -0.93 3.76 -3.30
N GLY A 149 -2.02 3.03 -3.02
CA GLY A 149 -3.34 3.37 -3.53
C GLY A 149 -3.37 3.50 -5.05
N GLN A 150 -3.57 4.71 -5.58
CA GLN A 150 -3.58 4.99 -7.02
C GLN A 150 -2.22 5.41 -7.60
N VAL A 151 -1.17 5.48 -6.77
CA VAL A 151 0.19 5.84 -7.19
C VAL A 151 1.01 4.58 -7.39
N ALA A 152 1.64 4.42 -8.54
CA ALA A 152 2.66 3.40 -8.79
C ALA A 152 4.06 4.01 -8.66
N HIS A 153 4.84 3.46 -7.76
CA HIS A 153 6.21 3.88 -7.49
C HIS A 153 7.18 2.93 -8.15
N LEU A 154 7.92 3.45 -9.14
CA LEU A 154 9.02 2.78 -9.81
C LEU A 154 10.32 3.06 -9.06
N ASN A 155 11.23 2.09 -9.09
CA ASN A 155 12.60 2.23 -8.62
C ASN A 155 13.50 1.76 -9.76
N LEU A 156 13.64 2.62 -10.76
CA LEU A 156 14.41 2.31 -11.97
C LEU A 156 15.90 2.42 -11.69
N HIS A 157 16.65 1.39 -12.11
CA HIS A 157 18.11 1.40 -12.11
C HIS A 157 18.64 2.31 -13.22
N ASP A 158 19.88 2.75 -13.11
CA ASP A 158 20.52 3.70 -14.03
C ASP A 158 20.40 3.27 -15.50
N GLU A 159 20.50 1.97 -15.78
CA GLU A 159 20.35 1.40 -17.13
C GLU A 159 18.95 1.60 -17.74
N LEU A 160 17.94 1.74 -16.90
CA LEU A 160 16.52 1.93 -17.30
C LEU A 160 16.11 3.40 -17.36
N LEU A 161 16.86 4.30 -16.71
CA LEU A 161 16.52 5.72 -16.69
C LEU A 161 16.36 6.34 -18.10
N PRO A 162 17.16 5.98 -19.11
CA PRO A 162 16.95 6.46 -20.47
C PRO A 162 15.58 6.08 -21.07
N TYR A 163 14.95 5.04 -20.56
CA TYR A 163 13.66 4.49 -21.06
C TYR A 163 12.50 4.79 -20.13
N LYS A 164 12.71 5.60 -19.08
CA LYS A 164 11.73 5.85 -18.01
C LYS A 164 10.34 6.27 -18.52
N ASP A 165 10.29 7.14 -19.52
CA ASP A 165 9.04 7.70 -20.05
C ASP A 165 8.21 6.65 -20.78
N VAL A 166 8.82 5.83 -21.63
CA VAL A 166 8.10 4.75 -22.33
C VAL A 166 7.70 3.63 -21.36
N ILE A 167 8.54 3.31 -20.38
CA ILE A 167 8.22 2.35 -19.33
C ILE A 167 7.00 2.82 -18.53
N ALA A 168 7.02 4.07 -18.08
CA ALA A 168 5.93 4.68 -17.33
C ALA A 168 4.64 4.73 -18.13
N LYS A 169 4.70 5.15 -19.42
CA LYS A 169 3.54 5.18 -20.32
C LYS A 169 2.91 3.80 -20.46
N VAL A 170 3.70 2.76 -20.72
CA VAL A 170 3.19 1.39 -20.86
C VAL A 170 2.58 0.90 -19.54
N ILE A 171 3.24 1.12 -18.40
CA ILE A 171 2.70 0.72 -17.08
C ILE A 171 1.39 1.46 -16.80
N TYR A 172 1.33 2.76 -17.09
CA TYR A 172 0.13 3.57 -16.92
C TYR A 172 -1.04 3.02 -17.74
N ASP A 173 -0.87 2.84 -19.06
CA ASP A 173 -1.92 2.38 -19.98
C ASP A 173 -2.48 1.01 -19.57
N LYS A 174 -1.61 0.10 -19.09
CA LYS A 174 -2.03 -1.25 -18.69
C LYS A 174 -2.67 -1.33 -17.31
N ASN A 175 -2.55 -0.27 -16.50
CA ASN A 175 -3.07 -0.27 -15.13
C ASN A 175 -4.15 0.80 -14.88
N TYR A 176 -4.43 1.66 -15.85
CA TYR A 176 -5.54 2.61 -15.78
C TYR A 176 -6.90 1.87 -15.81
N PRO A 177 -7.93 2.28 -15.02
CA PRO A 177 -7.98 3.45 -14.13
C PRO A 177 -7.51 3.20 -12.68
N ARG A 178 -7.03 2.00 -12.36
CA ARG A 178 -6.59 1.65 -11.00
C ARG A 178 -5.38 2.49 -10.57
N ILE A 179 -4.40 2.66 -11.46
CA ILE A 179 -3.25 3.53 -11.27
C ILE A 179 -3.49 4.81 -12.08
N LYS A 180 -3.33 5.94 -11.40
CA LYS A 180 -3.55 7.28 -12.00
C LYS A 180 -2.28 8.10 -12.07
N THR A 181 -1.25 7.74 -11.29
CA THR A 181 0.03 8.45 -11.24
C THR A 181 1.16 7.44 -11.23
N ILE A 182 2.14 7.62 -12.11
CA ILE A 182 3.39 6.86 -12.10
C ILE A 182 4.52 7.79 -11.67
N VAL A 183 5.25 7.37 -10.64
CA VAL A 183 6.41 8.11 -10.15
C VAL A 183 7.65 7.25 -10.14
N ASN A 184 8.81 7.87 -10.31
CA ASN A 184 10.11 7.27 -10.07
C ASN A 184 10.80 7.99 -8.91
N LYS A 185 11.45 7.23 -8.03
CA LYS A 185 12.25 7.80 -6.96
C LYS A 185 13.52 8.43 -7.54
N VAL A 186 13.82 9.65 -7.11
CA VAL A 186 15.04 10.38 -7.51
C VAL A 186 16.04 10.38 -6.36
N GLY A 187 17.27 9.97 -6.64
CA GLY A 187 18.38 10.04 -5.68
C GLY A 187 18.20 9.24 -4.39
N THR A 188 18.91 9.66 -3.35
CA THR A 188 18.86 9.08 -1.99
C THR A 188 18.14 10.02 -1.04
N ILE A 189 17.49 9.47 -0.03
CA ILE A 189 16.78 10.25 0.99
C ILE A 189 17.82 10.92 1.92
N THR A 190 17.94 12.25 1.83
CA THR A 190 18.91 13.05 2.60
C THR A 190 18.26 14.01 3.58
N ASN A 191 16.94 14.30 3.42
CA ASN A 191 16.23 15.23 4.28
C ASN A 191 15.92 14.61 5.67
N GLU A 192 15.70 15.48 6.66
CA GLU A 192 15.44 15.10 8.05
C GLU A 192 14.11 14.33 8.23
N PHE A 193 13.12 14.61 7.37
CA PHE A 193 11.80 13.97 7.42
C PHE A 193 11.76 12.60 6.76
N ARG A 194 12.86 12.16 6.13
CA ARG A 194 12.97 10.87 5.42
C ARG A 194 11.99 10.70 4.27
N VAL A 195 11.47 11.80 3.71
CA VAL A 195 10.58 11.79 2.57
C VAL A 195 11.40 11.61 1.28
N PRO A 196 11.06 10.60 0.43
CA PRO A 196 11.70 10.45 -0.87
C PRO A 196 11.34 11.59 -1.82
N GLU A 197 12.25 11.98 -2.69
CA GLU A 197 11.94 12.82 -3.83
C GLU A 197 11.44 11.97 -4.99
N PHE A 198 10.39 12.46 -5.67
CA PHE A 198 9.75 11.77 -6.77
C PHE A 198 9.68 12.64 -8.02
N GLU A 199 9.92 12.01 -9.16
CA GLU A 199 9.61 12.54 -10.48
C GLU A 199 8.32 11.89 -10.99
N VAL A 200 7.33 12.69 -11.38
CA VAL A 200 6.11 12.16 -12.01
C VAL A 200 6.41 11.89 -13.47
N LEU A 201 6.30 10.63 -13.89
CA LEU A 201 6.60 10.18 -15.25
C LEU A 201 5.36 10.06 -16.13
N ALA A 202 4.20 9.72 -15.57
CA ALA A 202 2.95 9.59 -16.32
C ALA A 202 1.72 9.80 -15.43
N GLY A 203 0.62 10.23 -16.04
CA GLY A 203 -0.67 10.39 -15.39
C GLY A 203 -0.87 11.74 -14.70
N GLU A 204 -1.65 11.74 -13.62
CA GLU A 204 -2.02 12.94 -12.87
C GLU A 204 -0.87 13.36 -11.94
N HIS A 205 -0.64 14.69 -11.81
CA HIS A 205 0.29 15.25 -10.82
C HIS A 205 -0.40 15.33 -9.44
N ASN A 206 -0.94 14.20 -8.97
CA ASN A 206 -1.64 14.11 -7.70
C ASN A 206 -1.12 12.92 -6.90
N MET A 207 -0.46 13.22 -5.77
CA MET A 207 0.15 12.24 -4.88
C MET A 207 -0.73 11.92 -3.66
N ILE A 208 -1.89 12.58 -3.54
CA ILE A 208 -2.84 12.30 -2.46
C ILE A 208 -3.55 10.98 -2.75
N THR A 209 -3.43 10.05 -1.81
CA THR A 209 -3.97 8.70 -2.00
C THR A 209 -4.46 8.10 -0.68
N GLU A 210 -5.14 6.95 -0.78
CA GLU A 210 -5.58 6.17 0.38
C GLU A 210 -5.10 4.73 0.25
N VAL A 211 -4.65 4.18 1.38
CA VAL A 211 -4.26 2.77 1.52
C VAL A 211 -5.00 2.13 2.68
N LYS A 212 -5.28 0.85 2.54
CA LYS A 212 -5.93 0.06 3.60
C LYS A 212 -4.97 -1.03 4.07
N GLN A 213 -4.75 -1.10 5.37
CA GLN A 213 -3.93 -2.13 6.01
C GLN A 213 -4.63 -2.63 7.27
N TYR A 214 -4.87 -3.93 7.38
CA TYR A 214 -5.44 -4.62 8.56
C TYR A 214 -6.64 -3.92 9.21
N GLY A 215 -7.58 -3.43 8.38
CA GLY A 215 -8.81 -2.79 8.86
C GLY A 215 -8.69 -1.30 9.16
N ALA A 216 -7.48 -0.72 9.06
CA ALA A 216 -7.27 0.72 9.12
C ALA A 216 -7.17 1.31 7.71
N THR A 217 -7.66 2.55 7.55
CA THR A 217 -7.55 3.34 6.31
C THR A 217 -6.62 4.52 6.57
N PHE A 218 -5.63 4.68 5.69
CA PHE A 218 -4.64 5.75 5.77
C PHE A 218 -4.74 6.63 4.53
N LYS A 219 -5.02 7.91 4.74
CA LYS A 219 -4.91 8.96 3.74
C LYS A 219 -3.54 9.62 3.87
N LEU A 220 -2.89 9.91 2.76
CA LEU A 220 -1.58 10.55 2.74
C LEU A 220 -1.36 11.31 1.43
N ASP A 221 -0.49 12.31 1.47
CA ASP A 221 0.20 12.82 0.29
C ASP A 221 1.58 12.15 0.23
N TYR A 222 1.79 11.30 -0.77
CA TYR A 222 3.02 10.49 -0.87
C TYR A 222 4.28 11.32 -1.17
N SER A 223 4.12 12.59 -1.58
CA SER A 223 5.22 13.54 -1.77
C SER A 223 5.67 14.25 -0.49
N LEU A 224 4.84 14.24 0.58
CA LEU A 224 5.08 14.99 1.81
C LEU A 224 5.42 14.12 3.01
N VAL A 225 5.07 12.83 2.97
CA VAL A 225 5.25 11.92 4.10
C VAL A 225 5.94 10.62 3.70
N TYR A 226 6.62 10.01 4.66
CA TYR A 226 7.18 8.68 4.48
C TYR A 226 6.08 7.62 4.59
N TRP A 227 6.05 6.69 3.63
CA TRP A 227 5.20 5.50 3.66
C TRP A 227 5.94 4.30 3.08
N ASN A 228 5.76 3.12 3.70
CA ASN A 228 6.33 1.87 3.22
C ASN A 228 5.34 0.71 3.45
N SER A 229 4.65 0.32 2.40
CA SER A 229 3.64 -0.76 2.42
C SER A 229 4.22 -2.10 2.89
N ARG A 230 5.52 -2.32 2.69
CA ARG A 230 6.19 -3.58 3.03
C ARG A 230 6.40 -3.80 4.52
N LEU A 231 6.11 -2.78 5.36
CA LEU A 231 6.16 -2.87 6.81
C LEU A 231 4.82 -3.32 7.43
N GLU A 232 3.80 -3.56 6.63
CA GLU A 232 2.46 -3.91 7.08
C GLU A 232 2.44 -5.09 8.08
N HIS A 233 3.17 -6.18 7.80
CA HIS A 233 3.25 -7.33 8.68
C HIS A 233 3.89 -7.00 10.03
N GLU A 234 4.90 -6.12 10.02
CA GLU A 234 5.56 -5.67 11.25
C GLU A 234 4.66 -4.77 12.08
N HIS A 235 3.91 -3.85 11.44
CA HIS A 235 2.91 -3.05 12.14
C HIS A 235 1.90 -3.95 12.88
N LYS A 236 1.38 -4.96 12.20
CA LYS A 236 0.46 -5.95 12.79
C LYS A 236 1.12 -6.75 13.91
N ARG A 237 2.35 -7.24 13.69
CA ARG A 237 3.09 -8.04 14.69
C ARG A 237 3.26 -7.27 15.98
N LEU A 238 3.81 -6.05 15.91
CA LEU A 238 4.08 -5.27 17.12
C LEU A 238 2.77 -4.90 17.84
N VAL A 239 1.78 -4.39 17.11
CA VAL A 239 0.48 -4.04 17.70
C VAL A 239 -0.23 -5.26 18.28
N SER A 240 0.01 -6.48 17.77
CA SER A 240 -0.60 -7.69 18.33
C SER A 240 -0.14 -7.97 19.78
N MET A 241 1.04 -7.48 20.18
CA MET A 241 1.61 -7.64 21.53
C MET A 241 0.96 -6.71 22.56
N PHE A 242 0.31 -5.62 22.15
CA PHE A 242 -0.32 -4.66 23.05
C PHE A 242 -1.67 -5.17 23.57
N HIS A 243 -2.10 -4.67 24.71
CA HIS A 243 -3.38 -4.99 25.33
C HIS A 243 -4.26 -3.76 25.45
N ALA A 244 -5.57 -3.94 25.42
CA ALA A 244 -6.51 -2.84 25.64
C ALA A 244 -6.31 -2.19 27.00
N GLY A 245 -6.26 -0.86 27.02
CA GLY A 245 -5.99 -0.08 28.24
C GLY A 245 -4.52 0.26 28.45
N GLU A 246 -3.58 -0.35 27.69
CA GLU A 246 -2.17 0.04 27.74
C GLU A 246 -1.94 1.41 27.09
N THR A 247 -0.90 2.08 27.55
CA THR A 247 -0.44 3.38 27.04
C THR A 247 0.79 3.20 26.17
N ILE A 248 0.72 3.67 24.93
CA ILE A 248 1.76 3.55 23.92
C ILE A 248 2.36 4.93 23.63
N CYS A 249 3.67 5.02 23.64
CA CYS A 249 4.42 6.19 23.22
C CYS A 249 5.09 5.90 21.86
N ASP A 250 4.66 6.54 20.78
CA ASP A 250 5.24 6.40 19.43
C ASP A 250 6.05 7.67 19.12
N MET A 251 7.39 7.58 19.21
CA MET A 251 8.29 8.72 19.08
C MET A 251 8.47 9.20 17.65
N PHE A 252 8.19 8.34 16.66
CA PHE A 252 8.38 8.59 15.22
C PHE A 252 7.17 8.03 14.45
N ALA A 253 6.00 8.58 14.78
CA ALA A 253 4.71 7.98 14.42
C ALA A 253 4.35 8.07 12.93
N GLY A 254 4.99 8.95 12.16
CA GLY A 254 4.59 9.21 10.78
C GLY A 254 3.11 9.54 10.68
N ILE A 255 2.42 8.94 9.75
CA ILE A 255 0.97 9.09 9.58
C ILE A 255 0.13 8.10 10.43
N GLY A 256 0.77 7.36 11.34
CA GLY A 256 0.15 6.50 12.34
C GLY A 256 0.04 5.02 12.05
N PRO A 257 0.98 4.37 11.32
CA PRO A 257 0.87 2.95 10.99
C PRO A 257 0.89 2.00 12.21
N PHE A 258 1.49 2.42 13.33
CA PHE A 258 1.38 1.76 14.64
C PHE A 258 0.29 2.40 15.49
N ALA A 259 0.25 3.74 15.56
CA ALA A 259 -0.63 4.49 16.45
C ALA A 259 -2.12 4.21 16.19
N ILE A 260 -2.56 4.21 14.92
CA ILE A 260 -3.97 3.99 14.56
C ILE A 260 -4.43 2.56 14.94
N PRO A 261 -3.75 1.48 14.55
CA PRO A 261 -4.15 0.13 14.94
C PRO A 261 -4.07 -0.12 16.46
N ALA A 262 -3.09 0.48 17.16
CA ALA A 262 -3.01 0.40 18.63
C ALA A 262 -4.22 1.04 19.30
N ALA A 263 -4.63 2.22 18.85
CA ALA A 263 -5.83 2.90 19.32
C ALA A 263 -7.11 2.14 18.99
N GLN A 264 -7.22 1.52 17.79
CA GLN A 264 -8.33 0.63 17.45
C GLN A 264 -8.42 -0.59 18.38
N LYS A 265 -7.30 -1.04 18.93
CA LYS A 265 -7.22 -2.13 19.91
C LYS A 265 -7.62 -1.69 21.33
N GLY A 266 -7.81 -0.39 21.55
CA GLY A 266 -8.21 0.19 22.82
C GLY A 266 -7.05 0.70 23.68
N CYS A 267 -5.88 0.94 23.06
CA CYS A 267 -4.76 1.60 23.72
C CYS A 267 -4.94 3.13 23.69
N ILE A 268 -4.31 3.82 24.65
CA ILE A 268 -4.10 5.28 24.59
C ILE A 268 -2.74 5.50 23.94
N VAL A 269 -2.67 6.40 22.95
CA VAL A 269 -1.45 6.59 22.19
C VAL A 269 -1.00 8.05 22.22
N TYR A 270 0.25 8.26 22.65
CA TYR A 270 0.99 9.51 22.50
C TYR A 270 1.89 9.37 21.30
N ALA A 271 1.59 10.09 20.23
CA ALA A 271 2.23 9.94 18.94
C ALA A 271 2.92 11.23 18.53
N ASN A 272 4.20 11.16 18.22
CA ASN A 272 5.01 12.31 17.80
C ASN A 272 5.67 12.06 16.47
N ASP A 273 5.84 13.10 15.68
CA ASP A 273 6.71 13.12 14.50
C ASP A 273 7.29 14.52 14.30
N LEU A 274 8.51 14.59 13.79
CA LEU A 274 9.16 15.86 13.48
C LEU A 274 8.54 16.52 12.25
N ASN A 275 8.06 15.72 11.28
CA ASN A 275 7.43 16.20 10.06
C ASN A 275 5.99 16.68 10.35
N PRO A 276 5.68 17.99 10.17
CA PRO A 276 4.36 18.55 10.41
C PRO A 276 3.28 17.95 9.50
N ASP A 277 3.63 17.57 8.26
CA ASP A 277 2.71 16.91 7.34
C ASP A 277 2.35 15.51 7.80
N SER A 278 3.29 14.78 8.40
CA SER A 278 3.01 13.48 9.05
C SER A 278 1.95 13.63 10.13
N ILE A 279 2.08 14.63 11.00
CA ILE A 279 1.13 14.90 12.09
C ILE A 279 -0.23 15.39 11.54
N HIS A 280 -0.21 16.18 10.48
CA HIS A 280 -1.45 16.57 9.79
C HIS A 280 -2.22 15.33 9.31
N TYR A 281 -1.55 14.42 8.60
CA TYR A 281 -2.19 13.18 8.12
C TYR A 281 -2.52 12.21 9.25
N LEU A 282 -1.71 12.13 10.32
CA LEU A 282 -2.04 11.34 11.51
C LEU A 282 -3.40 11.75 12.10
N ARG A 283 -3.64 13.05 12.26
CA ARG A 283 -4.93 13.57 12.77
C ARG A 283 -6.10 13.26 11.84
N ILE A 284 -5.89 13.36 10.52
CA ILE A 284 -6.90 12.96 9.52
C ILE A 284 -7.19 11.47 9.66
N ASN A 285 -6.16 10.63 9.74
CA ASN A 285 -6.27 9.18 9.82
C ASN A 285 -6.93 8.73 11.13
N ALA A 286 -6.63 9.39 12.26
CA ALA A 286 -7.30 9.14 13.52
C ALA A 286 -8.82 9.34 13.40
N LYS A 287 -9.25 10.43 12.76
CA LYS A 287 -10.68 10.71 12.50
C LYS A 287 -11.31 9.70 11.54
N ILE A 288 -10.65 9.38 10.42
CA ILE A 288 -11.15 8.38 9.44
C ILE A 288 -11.40 7.04 10.15
N ASN A 289 -10.49 6.64 11.03
CA ASN A 289 -10.56 5.37 11.75
C ASN A 289 -11.35 5.46 13.08
N LYS A 290 -11.87 6.64 13.44
CA LYS A 290 -12.70 6.89 14.64
C LYS A 290 -11.99 6.56 15.95
N VAL A 291 -10.73 6.95 16.05
CA VAL A 291 -9.85 6.77 17.22
C VAL A 291 -9.17 8.09 17.66
N ASP A 292 -9.69 9.21 17.20
CA ASP A 292 -9.16 10.55 17.49
C ASP A 292 -9.30 10.97 18.96
N ASP A 293 -10.12 10.29 19.72
CA ASP A 293 -10.26 10.42 21.18
C ASP A 293 -9.21 9.61 21.98
N CYS A 294 -8.50 8.70 21.31
CA CYS A 294 -7.47 7.84 21.94
C CYS A 294 -6.04 8.21 21.51
N ILE A 295 -5.87 9.19 20.60
CA ILE A 295 -4.55 9.57 20.05
C ILE A 295 -4.25 11.03 20.36
N TYR A 296 -3.14 11.27 21.06
CA TYR A 296 -2.57 12.59 21.33
C TYR A 296 -1.38 12.82 20.41
N ALA A 297 -1.56 13.74 19.44
CA ALA A 297 -0.58 13.96 18.36
C ALA A 297 0.27 15.21 18.62
N TYR A 298 1.60 15.04 18.61
CA TYR A 298 2.61 16.06 18.85
C TYR A 298 3.49 16.26 17.62
N ASN A 299 3.99 17.49 17.42
CA ASN A 299 4.93 17.79 16.35
C ASN A 299 6.16 18.49 16.95
N MET A 300 7.16 17.71 17.32
CA MET A 300 8.38 18.22 17.92
C MET A 300 9.55 17.23 17.80
N ASP A 301 10.74 17.68 18.18
CA ASP A 301 11.89 16.79 18.34
C ASP A 301 11.59 15.67 19.33
N ALA A 302 11.99 14.43 19.03
CA ALA A 302 11.63 13.25 19.80
C ALA A 302 12.21 13.25 21.23
N ARG A 303 13.40 13.83 21.45
CA ARG A 303 13.97 13.98 22.80
C ARG A 303 13.18 14.98 23.65
N LYS A 304 12.79 16.10 23.04
CA LYS A 304 11.92 17.09 23.71
C LYS A 304 10.55 16.49 24.00
N PHE A 305 10.00 15.72 23.07
CA PHE A 305 8.71 15.07 23.23
C PHE A 305 8.69 14.15 24.45
N ILE A 306 9.63 13.18 24.54
CA ILE A 306 9.65 12.24 25.64
C ILE A 306 9.96 12.95 26.98
N SER A 307 10.84 13.95 26.96
CA SER A 307 11.16 14.75 28.14
C SER A 307 9.93 15.53 28.64
N GLN A 308 9.19 16.17 27.74
CA GLN A 308 7.97 16.92 28.09
C GLN A 308 6.85 16.02 28.61
N LEU A 309 6.71 14.82 28.07
CA LEU A 309 5.72 13.84 28.54
C LEU A 309 6.06 13.37 29.97
N MET A 310 7.34 13.31 30.34
CA MET A 310 7.83 12.83 31.62
C MET A 310 8.10 13.97 32.62
N GLU A 311 7.79 15.22 32.25
CA GLU A 311 7.97 16.37 33.12
C GLU A 311 7.04 16.31 34.35
N VAL A 312 7.64 16.42 35.53
CA VAL A 312 6.90 16.41 36.80
C VAL A 312 6.03 17.65 36.91
N PRO A 313 4.74 17.53 37.26
CA PRO A 313 3.91 18.68 37.57
C PRO A 313 4.50 19.43 38.79
N ASN A 314 4.87 20.69 38.59
CA ASN A 314 5.28 21.55 39.69
C ASN A 314 4.10 21.72 40.67
N THR A 315 4.13 21.01 41.80
CA THR A 315 3.07 21.02 42.82
C THR A 315 2.98 22.36 43.58
N GLU A 316 3.88 23.32 43.33
CA GLU A 316 3.92 24.60 44.06
C GLU A 316 3.46 25.82 43.22
N ALA A 317 3.20 25.68 41.96
CA ALA A 317 2.72 26.77 41.11
C ALA A 317 1.25 26.63 40.75
N THR A 318 0.41 27.22 41.60
CA THR A 318 -0.84 27.86 41.23
C THR A 318 -2.09 27.02 41.01
N LEU A 319 -2.97 27.20 41.93
CA LEU A 319 -4.44 27.19 41.78
C LEU A 319 -4.98 28.26 40.79
N GLU A 320 -4.13 28.94 40.06
CA GLU A 320 -4.53 29.97 39.08
C GLU A 320 -3.68 29.83 37.81
N HIS A 321 -4.32 29.53 36.69
CA HIS A 321 -3.90 29.41 35.30
C HIS A 321 -3.66 27.98 34.82
N SER A 322 -4.74 27.36 34.39
CA SER A 322 -4.67 26.33 33.36
C SER A 322 -4.09 26.98 32.10
N PRO A 323 -2.99 26.47 31.50
CA PRO A 323 -2.68 26.84 30.15
C PRO A 323 -3.76 26.18 29.28
N GLU A 324 -4.65 26.99 28.76
CA GLU A 324 -5.40 26.64 27.57
C GLU A 324 -4.39 26.22 26.52
N VAL A 325 -4.42 24.96 26.14
CA VAL A 325 -3.73 24.50 24.94
C VAL A 325 -4.31 25.33 23.82
N PRO A 326 -3.53 26.16 23.11
CA PRO A 326 -4.07 26.95 22.03
C PRO A 326 -4.58 25.96 20.97
N ILE A 327 -5.88 25.93 20.78
CA ILE A 327 -6.47 25.48 19.53
C ILE A 327 -6.04 26.55 18.53
N LEU A 328 -4.87 26.39 17.94
CA LEU A 328 -4.45 27.17 16.80
C LEU A 328 -5.29 26.70 15.62
N ASP A 329 -6.43 27.35 15.49
CA ASP A 329 -7.22 27.40 14.28
C ASP A 329 -6.37 28.17 13.25
N ALA A 330 -5.57 27.42 12.50
CA ALA A 330 -4.76 27.98 11.42
C ALA A 330 -5.65 28.17 10.18
N SER A 331 -6.49 29.20 10.23
CA SER A 331 -7.01 29.85 9.03
C SER A 331 -5.94 30.74 8.41
N HIS A 332 -4.94 30.19 7.77
CA HIS A 332 -4.14 30.90 6.79
C HIS A 332 -4.76 30.70 5.41
N THR A 333 -5.74 31.57 5.12
CA THR A 333 -6.16 31.88 3.75
C THR A 333 -4.96 32.47 2.99
N CYS A 334 -4.39 31.74 2.07
CA CYS A 334 -3.62 32.28 0.98
C CYS A 334 -4.52 33.22 0.16
N LYS A 335 -4.24 34.51 0.25
CA LYS A 335 -4.80 35.51 -0.65
C LYS A 335 -4.19 35.32 -2.03
N ILE A 336 -4.91 34.66 -2.92
CA ILE A 336 -4.72 34.79 -4.36
C ILE A 336 -5.39 36.12 -4.74
N GLN A 337 -4.60 37.03 -5.29
CA GLN A 337 -5.10 38.25 -5.92
C GLN A 337 -5.77 37.88 -7.23
N ASP A 338 -7.09 37.82 -7.23
CA ASP A 338 -7.88 37.84 -8.45
C ASP A 338 -8.10 39.30 -8.87
N ASN A 339 -7.55 39.63 -10.04
CA ASN A 339 -7.99 40.82 -10.78
C ASN A 339 -9.31 40.44 -11.48
N ALA A 340 -10.36 41.05 -10.99
CA ALA A 340 -11.68 40.98 -11.58
C ALA A 340 -11.79 41.97 -12.73
N GLU A 341 -12.29 41.49 -13.87
CA GLU A 341 -13.09 42.34 -14.76
C GLU A 341 -14.47 41.68 -14.94
N SER A 342 -15.44 42.55 -14.67
CA SER A 342 -16.87 42.35 -14.71
C SER A 342 -17.41 42.07 -16.10
N ASN A 343 -18.43 41.19 -16.22
CA ASN A 343 -19.70 41.58 -16.84
C ASN A 343 -20.83 40.59 -16.57
N SER A 344 -21.96 41.20 -16.29
CA SER A 344 -23.32 40.71 -16.07
C SER A 344 -23.88 39.78 -17.15
N GLU A 345 -24.77 38.83 -16.81
CA GLU A 345 -26.21 38.89 -17.01
C GLU A 345 -26.91 37.58 -16.63
N ASN A 346 -28.11 37.75 -16.12
CA ASN A 346 -29.12 36.78 -15.69
C ASN A 346 -29.52 35.76 -16.76
N GLU A 347 -29.89 34.52 -16.35
CA GLU A 347 -31.27 34.06 -16.56
C GLU A 347 -31.61 32.80 -15.75
N LEU A 348 -32.75 32.85 -15.13
CA LEU A 348 -33.51 31.79 -14.45
C LEU A 348 -34.00 30.76 -15.47
N LEU A 349 -33.98 29.46 -15.11
CA LEU A 349 -35.11 28.55 -15.41
C LEU A 349 -35.12 27.32 -14.50
N THR A 350 -36.12 27.28 -13.66
CA THR A 350 -36.71 26.13 -12.97
C THR A 350 -37.44 25.25 -13.96
N VAL A 351 -37.45 23.91 -13.75
CA VAL A 351 -38.62 23.00 -13.81
C VAL A 351 -38.16 21.54 -13.55
N ALA A 352 -38.53 21.00 -12.40
CA ALA A 352 -39.50 19.95 -12.12
C ALA A 352 -39.12 18.47 -12.43
N THR A 353 -39.00 17.77 -11.34
CA THR A 353 -39.41 16.39 -10.97
C THR A 353 -40.14 15.53 -11.97
N LYS A 354 -39.77 14.25 -12.04
CA LYS A 354 -40.71 13.12 -11.89
C LYS A 354 -39.99 11.79 -11.64
N ASP A 355 -40.56 11.09 -10.67
CA ASP A 355 -40.36 9.71 -10.24
C ASP A 355 -40.58 8.65 -11.30
N LEU A 356 -40.05 7.49 -11.02
CA LEU A 356 -40.50 6.10 -11.17
C LEU A 356 -39.28 5.21 -11.22
N GLY A 357 -38.99 4.29 -10.37
CA GLY A 357 -39.82 3.22 -9.81
C GLY A 357 -39.06 1.91 -10.02
N ASP A 358 -38.72 1.26 -8.92
CA ASP A 358 -38.55 -0.18 -8.67
C ASP A 358 -38.02 -1.15 -9.74
N SER A 359 -37.04 -1.95 -9.41
CA SER A 359 -37.15 -3.33 -8.90
C SER A 359 -35.90 -4.19 -9.14
N ASP A 360 -35.52 -4.83 -8.06
CA ASP A 360 -35.09 -6.23 -7.88
C ASP A 360 -33.85 -6.82 -8.56
N ASN A 361 -32.92 -7.15 -7.70
CA ASN A 361 -32.62 -8.50 -7.15
C ASN A 361 -31.54 -9.35 -7.84
N SER A 362 -30.81 -10.02 -6.96
CA SER A 362 -29.92 -11.19 -7.10
C SER A 362 -28.50 -10.87 -7.56
N GLY A 363 -27.47 -11.07 -6.79
CA GLY A 363 -27.08 -12.28 -6.03
C GLY A 363 -26.21 -13.19 -6.87
N LEU A 364 -24.99 -13.42 -6.42
CA LEU A 364 -24.12 -14.60 -6.63
C LEU A 364 -22.66 -14.17 -6.43
N GLU A 365 -22.10 -14.53 -5.30
CA GLU A 365 -21.31 -15.72 -4.96
C GLU A 365 -19.88 -15.77 -5.50
N ASP A 366 -19.00 -15.92 -4.54
CA ASP A 366 -17.58 -16.24 -4.55
C ASP A 366 -17.18 -17.39 -5.48
N VAL A 367 -16.01 -17.27 -6.10
CA VAL A 367 -15.17 -18.43 -6.44
C VAL A 367 -13.72 -18.16 -6.07
N GLN A 368 -13.29 -18.82 -5.01
CA GLN A 368 -11.91 -19.05 -4.63
C GLN A 368 -11.23 -20.00 -5.63
N GLY A 369 -10.05 -19.64 -6.09
CA GLY A 369 -9.11 -20.50 -6.81
C GLY A 369 -7.94 -20.90 -5.92
N SER A 370 -8.01 -22.13 -5.45
CA SER A 370 -6.99 -22.81 -4.65
C SER A 370 -5.88 -23.37 -5.54
N THR A 371 -4.62 -23.17 -5.19
CA THR A 371 -3.52 -24.03 -5.65
C THR A 371 -2.93 -24.80 -4.47
N ARG A 372 -2.99 -26.14 -4.64
CA ARG A 372 -2.50 -27.17 -3.72
C ARG A 372 -0.98 -27.30 -3.79
N HIS A 373 -0.34 -27.58 -2.66
CA HIS A 373 0.72 -28.59 -2.58
C HIS A 373 0.53 -29.44 -1.33
N ALA A 374 0.65 -30.76 -1.54
CA ALA A 374 0.42 -31.84 -0.61
C ALA A 374 1.68 -32.21 0.18
N ALA A 375 1.48 -32.71 1.39
CA ALA A 375 2.19 -33.84 1.97
C ALA A 375 1.49 -34.31 3.24
N THR A 376 0.90 -35.47 3.19
CA THR A 376 0.95 -36.70 4.00
C THR A 376 1.52 -36.56 5.44
N SER A 377 1.00 -37.13 6.52
CA SER A 377 0.26 -38.39 6.74
C SER A 377 -0.05 -38.56 8.25
N VAL A 378 -1.18 -39.30 8.55
CA VAL A 378 -1.36 -40.37 9.53
C VAL A 378 -1.33 -40.00 11.03
N THR A 379 -2.24 -40.31 11.92
CA THR A 379 -3.21 -41.35 12.25
C THR A 379 -4.02 -40.98 13.48
N ALA A 380 -5.28 -41.32 13.46
CA ALA A 380 -6.11 -42.12 14.36
C ALA A 380 -6.27 -41.75 15.85
N GLY A 381 -7.57 -41.75 16.26
CA GLY A 381 -7.95 -42.12 17.62
C GLY A 381 -9.29 -41.60 18.10
N ASN A 382 -10.33 -42.30 17.82
CA ASN A 382 -11.57 -42.63 18.51
C ASN A 382 -11.94 -41.94 19.85
N GLY A 383 -13.23 -41.61 19.98
CA GLY A 383 -13.93 -41.64 21.26
C GLY A 383 -15.30 -40.96 21.28
N ARG A 384 -16.36 -41.70 21.04
CA ARG A 384 -17.79 -41.56 21.41
C ARG A 384 -18.00 -41.04 22.84
N ALA A 385 -19.08 -40.37 23.24
CA ALA A 385 -20.50 -40.63 23.08
C ALA A 385 -21.35 -39.56 23.85
N HIS A 386 -22.61 -39.36 23.42
CA HIS A 386 -23.88 -39.21 24.15
C HIS A 386 -23.95 -38.17 25.32
N GLU A 387 -24.96 -37.39 25.55
CA GLU A 387 -26.43 -37.50 25.37
C GLU A 387 -27.12 -36.14 25.64
N THR A 388 -28.15 -35.87 24.88
CA THR A 388 -29.47 -35.32 25.14
C THR A 388 -29.76 -34.33 26.29
N GLY A 389 -30.49 -33.28 25.95
CA GLY A 389 -31.28 -32.46 26.89
C GLY A 389 -32.02 -31.33 26.20
N ILE A 390 -33.26 -31.56 25.86
CA ILE A 390 -34.28 -30.63 25.40
C ILE A 390 -34.72 -29.75 26.58
N LEU A 391 -34.93 -28.44 26.39
CA LEU A 391 -36.15 -27.71 26.81
C LEU A 391 -36.07 -26.18 26.56
N GLU A 392 -37.05 -25.73 25.80
CA GLU A 392 -37.89 -24.51 25.91
C GLU A 392 -37.30 -23.10 25.99
N GLY A 393 -37.59 -22.33 24.98
CA GLY A 393 -38.50 -21.19 24.94
C GLY A 393 -38.10 -19.96 25.79
N GLY A 394 -37.59 -18.94 25.12
CA GLY A 394 -37.46 -17.61 25.71
C GLY A 394 -37.17 -16.54 24.66
N ARG A 395 -38.20 -15.94 24.09
CA ARG A 395 -38.07 -14.67 23.35
C ARG A 395 -37.34 -13.65 24.20
N ARG A 396 -36.17 -13.23 23.81
CA ARG A 396 -35.53 -12.01 24.34
C ARG A 396 -35.45 -10.95 23.25
N LYS A 397 -36.12 -9.85 23.55
CA LYS A 397 -36.16 -8.57 22.84
C LYS A 397 -34.74 -8.04 22.58
N GLY A 398 -34.61 -7.40 21.42
CA GLY A 398 -33.39 -6.69 21.01
C GLY A 398 -32.85 -5.75 22.08
N GLY A 399 -31.64 -6.03 22.52
CA GLY A 399 -30.85 -5.11 23.32
C GLY A 399 -30.09 -4.20 22.36
N THR A 400 -30.49 -2.94 22.31
CA THR A 400 -29.70 -1.85 21.75
C THR A 400 -28.34 -1.85 22.44
N ASN A 401 -27.27 -2.08 21.67
CA ASN A 401 -25.90 -1.84 22.12
C ASN A 401 -25.79 -0.37 22.53
N LYS A 402 -25.91 -0.10 23.81
CA LYS A 402 -25.41 1.14 24.40
C LYS A 402 -23.90 1.14 24.22
N ARG A 403 -23.40 1.92 23.26
CA ARG A 403 -22.02 2.38 23.24
C ARG A 403 -21.72 2.88 24.66
N MET A 404 -20.74 2.26 25.31
CA MET A 404 -20.09 2.85 26.47
C MET A 404 -19.49 4.18 25.98
N ARG A 405 -20.13 5.29 26.34
CA ARG A 405 -19.47 6.59 26.29
C ARG A 405 -18.32 6.48 27.26
N GLY A 406 -17.09 6.56 26.73
CA GLY A 406 -15.89 6.64 27.52
C GLY A 406 -16.07 7.69 28.62
N SER A 407 -15.73 7.33 29.83
CA SER A 407 -15.67 8.27 30.95
C SER A 407 -14.82 9.44 30.51
N LYS A 408 -15.31 10.65 30.70
CA LYS A 408 -14.51 11.89 30.52
C LYS A 408 -13.26 11.71 31.36
N ILE A 409 -12.10 11.51 30.70
CA ILE A 409 -10.81 11.49 31.34
C ILE A 409 -10.66 12.85 32.03
N SER A 410 -10.47 12.82 33.34
CA SER A 410 -10.23 14.00 34.14
C SER A 410 -9.06 14.78 33.54
N LYS A 411 -9.22 16.07 33.33
CA LYS A 411 -8.17 16.98 32.81
C LYS A 411 -7.00 17.24 33.78
N THR A 412 -6.95 16.54 34.89
CA THR A 412 -5.80 16.57 35.79
C THR A 412 -4.77 15.59 35.23
N LYS A 413 -3.67 16.08 34.67
CA LYS A 413 -2.50 15.33 34.28
C LYS A 413 -2.00 14.53 35.51
N THR A 414 -2.48 13.32 35.64
CA THR A 414 -1.76 12.31 36.42
C THR A 414 -0.55 11.91 35.60
N TRP A 415 0.57 11.66 36.27
CA TRP A 415 1.77 11.13 35.68
C TRP A 415 1.47 10.05 34.67
N GLU A 416 1.96 10.25 33.47
CA GLU A 416 1.67 9.35 32.39
C GLU A 416 2.65 8.19 32.42
N HIS A 417 2.09 7.03 32.62
CA HIS A 417 2.76 5.75 32.59
C HIS A 417 2.69 5.22 31.15
N PHE A 418 3.84 4.78 30.61
CA PHE A 418 3.88 4.09 29.32
C PHE A 418 4.14 2.60 29.55
N ASP A 419 3.41 1.76 28.83
CA ASP A 419 3.66 0.33 28.78
C ASP A 419 4.66 -0.01 27.67
N HIS A 420 4.57 0.72 26.55
CA HIS A 420 5.41 0.52 25.38
C HIS A 420 5.87 1.84 24.75
N VAL A 421 7.13 1.87 24.32
CA VAL A 421 7.69 2.95 23.50
C VAL A 421 8.11 2.39 22.16
N ILE A 422 7.64 3.00 21.07
CA ILE A 422 7.97 2.64 19.69
C ILE A 422 8.95 3.68 19.12
N MET A 423 10.05 3.21 18.55
CA MET A 423 11.10 4.04 17.98
C MET A 423 11.40 3.56 16.56
N ASN A 424 10.49 3.83 15.60
CA ASN A 424 10.62 3.36 14.22
C ASN A 424 11.34 4.38 13.32
N LEU A 425 12.61 4.62 13.61
CA LEU A 425 13.53 5.41 12.79
C LEU A 425 14.83 4.63 12.55
N PRO A 426 14.82 3.52 11.75
CA PRO A 426 15.86 2.49 11.78
C PRO A 426 17.28 2.97 11.48
N ALA A 427 17.43 4.13 10.85
CA ALA A 427 18.76 4.68 10.54
C ALA A 427 19.45 5.30 11.77
N SER A 428 18.69 5.78 12.74
CA SER A 428 19.22 6.57 13.86
C SER A 428 18.47 6.39 15.19
N ALA A 429 17.41 5.56 15.26
CA ALA A 429 16.62 5.42 16.50
C ALA A 429 17.46 5.06 17.72
N ILE A 430 18.52 4.28 17.56
CA ILE A 430 19.41 3.88 18.68
C ILE A 430 20.03 5.12 19.36
N GLU A 431 20.35 6.16 18.61
CA GLU A 431 20.94 7.39 19.14
C GLU A 431 19.98 8.12 20.10
N PHE A 432 18.66 7.99 19.90
CA PHE A 432 17.64 8.60 20.73
C PHE A 432 17.39 7.86 22.05
N LEU A 433 18.03 6.70 22.26
CA LEU A 433 17.99 6.00 23.56
C LEU A 433 18.65 6.81 24.67
N ASP A 434 19.54 7.75 24.34
CA ASP A 434 20.14 8.68 25.28
C ASP A 434 19.11 9.54 26.04
N ALA A 435 17.95 9.79 25.44
CA ALA A 435 16.87 10.57 26.03
C ALA A 435 16.22 9.88 27.25
N PHE A 436 16.46 8.57 27.44
CA PHE A 436 15.91 7.82 28.58
C PHE A 436 16.82 7.83 29.80
N ARG A 437 18.04 8.38 29.70
CA ARG A 437 18.96 8.50 30.84
C ARG A 437 18.39 9.42 31.91
N GLY A 438 18.09 8.90 33.10
CA GLY A 438 17.56 9.71 34.18
C GLY A 438 16.21 10.39 33.91
N LEU A 439 15.47 9.90 32.92
CA LEU A 439 14.18 10.48 32.54
C LEU A 439 13.09 10.15 33.54
N ILE A 440 13.10 8.96 34.08
CA ILE A 440 12.06 8.45 34.99
C ILE A 440 12.47 8.70 36.43
N GLN A 441 11.60 9.36 37.23
CA GLN A 441 11.77 9.53 38.67
C GLN A 441 10.96 8.45 39.39
N ARG A 442 11.62 7.59 40.18
CA ARG A 442 11.01 6.40 40.81
C ARG A 442 9.81 6.74 41.71
N LYS A 443 9.86 7.84 42.41
CA LYS A 443 8.76 8.27 43.32
C LYS A 443 7.43 8.47 42.62
N TYR A 444 7.47 8.82 41.33
CA TYR A 444 6.27 9.05 40.52
C TYR A 444 5.92 7.87 39.62
N TRP A 445 6.89 6.98 39.33
CA TRP A 445 6.66 5.84 38.47
C TRP A 445 6.37 4.58 39.32
N LYS A 446 5.10 4.20 39.37
CA LYS A 446 4.65 3.01 40.08
C LYS A 446 4.37 1.89 39.07
N GLY A 447 5.15 0.83 39.16
CA GLY A 447 4.97 -0.35 38.30
C GLY A 447 6.20 -0.71 37.49
N CYS A 448 6.00 -1.56 36.47
CA CYS A 448 7.08 -2.01 35.60
C CYS A 448 7.52 -0.90 34.66
N LEU A 449 8.81 -0.81 34.40
CA LEU A 449 9.34 0.10 33.37
C LEU A 449 8.85 -0.30 31.96
N PRO A 450 8.80 0.62 31.01
CA PRO A 450 8.22 0.35 29.70
C PRO A 450 9.07 -0.62 28.87
N TRP A 451 8.41 -1.31 27.95
CA TRP A 451 9.08 -1.96 26.85
C TRP A 451 9.51 -0.93 25.81
N ILE A 452 10.77 -0.99 25.41
CA ILE A 452 11.30 -0.20 24.30
C ILE A 452 11.35 -1.09 23.06
N HIS A 453 10.82 -0.61 21.94
CA HIS A 453 10.86 -1.27 20.64
C HIS A 453 11.63 -0.37 19.66
N CYS A 454 12.95 -0.55 19.61
CA CYS A 454 13.86 0.26 18.83
C CYS A 454 14.18 -0.43 17.50
N TYR A 455 13.82 0.20 16.41
CA TYR A 455 14.13 -0.32 15.07
C TYR A 455 15.53 0.10 14.64
N CYS A 456 16.26 -0.83 14.07
CA CYS A 456 17.64 -0.61 13.63
C CYS A 456 17.96 -1.38 12.36
N PHE A 457 19.05 -1.01 11.72
CA PHE A 457 19.63 -1.77 10.64
C PHE A 457 20.86 -2.53 11.13
N ILE A 458 20.98 -3.79 10.72
CA ILE A 458 22.16 -4.62 10.91
C ILE A 458 22.75 -4.91 9.52
N ARG A 459 24.04 -4.58 9.33
CA ARG A 459 24.77 -4.91 8.12
C ARG A 459 25.38 -6.31 8.25
N ALA A 460 25.78 -6.91 7.11
CA ALA A 460 26.40 -8.24 7.11
C ALA A 460 27.69 -8.35 7.94
N THR A 461 28.33 -7.21 8.22
CA THR A 461 29.55 -7.13 9.06
C THR A 461 29.25 -6.87 10.54
N GLU A 462 27.99 -6.68 10.92
CA GLU A 462 27.52 -6.37 12.28
C GLU A 462 26.77 -7.57 12.84
N THR A 463 26.73 -7.69 14.17
CA THR A 463 25.98 -8.73 14.88
C THR A 463 24.93 -8.12 15.80
N GLU A 464 23.98 -8.93 16.28
CA GLU A 464 22.99 -8.49 17.26
C GLU A 464 23.67 -8.00 18.56
N GLU A 465 24.78 -8.66 18.97
CA GLU A 465 25.57 -8.27 20.13
C GLU A 465 26.24 -6.90 19.94
N SER A 466 26.75 -6.62 18.74
CA SER A 466 27.36 -5.32 18.43
C SER A 466 26.35 -4.19 18.48
N ILE A 467 25.13 -4.42 17.96
CA ILE A 467 24.02 -3.46 18.00
C ILE A 467 23.51 -3.27 19.44
N LYS A 468 23.41 -4.37 20.22
CA LYS A 468 23.09 -4.29 21.65
C LYS A 468 24.09 -3.43 22.42
N ALA A 469 25.40 -3.62 22.17
CA ALA A 469 26.43 -2.81 22.81
C ALA A 469 26.32 -1.31 22.48
N VAL A 470 25.95 -0.96 21.23
CA VAL A 470 25.68 0.42 20.85
C VAL A 470 24.46 0.99 21.58
N ALA A 471 23.39 0.19 21.73
CA ALA A 471 22.19 0.59 22.46
C ALA A 471 22.49 0.77 23.97
N GLU A 472 23.26 -0.12 24.58
CA GLU A 472 23.71 -0.03 25.98
C GLU A 472 24.60 1.22 26.20
N SER A 473 25.48 1.53 25.26
CA SER A 473 26.27 2.76 25.28
C SER A 473 25.40 4.01 25.19
N ALA A 474 24.37 3.99 24.31
CA ALA A 474 23.43 5.10 24.18
C ALA A 474 22.58 5.29 25.46
N LEU A 475 22.17 4.21 26.13
CA LEU A 475 21.44 4.25 27.40
C LEU A 475 22.35 4.58 28.60
N ASN A 476 23.65 4.32 28.50
CA ASN A 476 24.59 4.25 29.59
C ASN A 476 24.17 3.23 30.69
N ALA A 477 23.58 2.11 30.25
CA ALA A 477 23.05 1.06 31.11
C ALA A 477 23.03 -0.29 30.39
N PRO A 478 23.25 -1.42 31.09
CA PRO A 478 23.18 -2.74 30.50
C PRO A 478 21.72 -3.11 30.18
N ILE A 479 21.48 -3.71 29.00
CA ILE A 479 20.19 -4.22 28.58
C ILE A 479 20.08 -5.70 28.97
N GLN A 480 19.07 -6.02 29.75
CA GLN A 480 18.71 -7.42 30.07
C GLN A 480 17.61 -7.87 29.10
N ASP A 481 17.58 -9.19 28.80
CA ASP A 481 16.53 -9.84 28.00
C ASP A 481 16.27 -9.14 26.63
N ALA A 482 17.33 -8.68 25.94
CA ALA A 482 17.25 -8.12 24.61
C ALA A 482 16.68 -9.15 23.62
N ARG A 483 15.66 -8.76 22.88
CA ARG A 483 15.01 -9.60 21.85
C ARG A 483 15.13 -8.94 20.51
N PHE A 484 15.79 -9.61 19.56
CA PHE A 484 15.88 -9.16 18.20
C PHE A 484 14.84 -9.87 17.34
N HIS A 485 14.02 -9.09 16.65
CA HIS A 485 13.10 -9.60 15.64
C HIS A 485 13.53 -9.10 14.26
N ARG A 486 13.84 -10.04 13.35
CA ARG A 486 14.17 -9.73 11.96
C ARG A 486 12.92 -9.31 11.23
N VAL A 487 12.87 -8.07 10.76
CA VAL A 487 11.71 -7.47 10.06
C VAL A 487 11.77 -7.80 8.57
N ARG A 488 12.85 -7.36 7.89
CA ARG A 488 13.02 -7.60 6.45
C ARG A 488 14.41 -7.20 5.98
N ASP A 489 14.80 -7.71 4.81
CA ASP A 489 15.94 -7.16 4.07
C ASP A 489 15.55 -5.86 3.37
N VAL A 490 16.41 -4.85 3.47
CA VAL A 490 16.19 -3.51 2.89
C VAL A 490 17.15 -3.20 1.74
N ALA A 491 18.31 -3.86 1.71
CA ALA A 491 19.28 -3.81 0.64
C ALA A 491 20.17 -5.08 0.71
N PRO A 492 20.96 -5.38 -0.32
CA PRO A 492 22.01 -6.38 -0.20
C PRO A 492 22.88 -6.08 1.04
N ASN A 493 23.10 -7.09 1.88
CA ASN A 493 23.89 -6.98 3.11
C ASN A 493 23.36 -6.00 4.18
N LYS A 494 22.06 -5.67 4.16
CA LYS A 494 21.45 -4.79 5.16
C LYS A 494 20.04 -5.25 5.50
N THR A 495 19.81 -5.59 6.75
CA THR A 495 18.51 -6.10 7.27
C THR A 495 17.98 -5.16 8.35
N MET A 496 16.67 -4.96 8.36
CA MET A 496 15.96 -4.23 9.42
C MET A 496 15.58 -5.19 10.54
N PHE A 497 15.86 -4.78 11.78
CA PHE A 497 15.48 -5.47 12.99
C PHE A 497 14.69 -4.56 13.94
N CYS A 498 13.89 -5.17 14.80
CA CYS A 498 13.30 -4.56 15.97
C CYS A 498 13.97 -5.12 17.21
N LEU A 499 14.78 -4.29 17.89
CA LEU A 499 15.35 -4.59 19.19
C LEU A 499 14.31 -4.22 20.25
N SER A 500 13.84 -5.23 21.01
CA SER A 500 12.86 -5.05 22.08
C SER A 500 13.49 -5.43 23.42
N PHE A 501 13.35 -4.55 24.40
CA PHE A 501 13.86 -4.78 25.76
C PHE A 501 13.06 -3.96 26.78
N ARG A 502 13.13 -4.35 28.05
CA ARG A 502 12.59 -3.57 29.16
C ARG A 502 13.59 -2.47 29.52
N LEU A 503 13.12 -1.21 29.67
CA LEU A 503 14.01 -0.12 30.09
C LEU A 503 14.75 -0.50 31.38
N PRO A 504 16.11 -0.40 31.45
CA PRO A 504 16.87 -0.77 32.64
C PRO A 504 16.59 0.15 33.83
N GLU A 505 16.58 -0.43 35.04
CA GLU A 505 16.44 0.35 36.30
C GLU A 505 17.56 1.41 36.44
N ALA A 506 18.75 1.15 35.91
CA ALA A 506 19.84 2.13 35.89
C ALA A 506 19.52 3.44 35.13
N CYS A 507 18.46 3.47 34.30
CA CYS A 507 17.96 4.68 33.63
C CYS A 507 17.01 5.50 34.54
N VAL A 508 16.67 5.03 35.71
CA VAL A 508 15.73 5.65 36.67
C VAL A 508 16.50 6.46 37.71
N VAL A 509 15.99 7.64 38.05
CA VAL A 509 16.54 8.45 39.16
C VAL A 509 15.88 8.00 40.44
N GLU A 510 16.70 7.47 41.36
CA GLU A 510 16.30 7.21 42.76
C GLU A 510 16.15 8.55 43.49
N ASP A 511 15.19 8.60 44.41
CA ASP A 511 15.07 9.78 45.31
C ASP A 511 16.33 9.89 46.17
N SER A 512 17.03 11.01 46.06
CA SER A 512 18.06 11.36 47.05
C SER A 512 17.40 11.42 48.43
N GLN A 513 17.77 10.53 49.30
CA GLN A 513 17.34 10.50 50.71
C GLN A 513 17.67 11.81 51.42
#